data_51b544589af3c048133489a88f336a29
#
_entry.id   51b544589af3c048133489a88f336a29
#
_cell.length_a   1.000
_cell.length_b   1.000
_cell.length_c   1.000
_cell.angle_alpha   90.00
_cell.angle_beta   90.00
_cell.angle_gamma   90.00
#
_symmetry.space_group_name_H-M   'P 1'
#
loop_
_entity.id
_entity.type
_entity.pdbx_description
1 polymer ?
#
loop_
_entity_poly.entity_id
_entity_poly.type
_entity_poly.pdbx_seq_one_letter_code
_entity_poly.pdbx_strand_id
1 'polypeptide(L)'
;MNPIGVVICNYNKKDFVLQCVQSVLESKEKNFDIYVVDNASSDGSAEALKKAYGNRITVIENKENLGGSGGFNTGLRIVRDKGYSYFMCLDDDAAVDENALSVLYHYMEEHTDTGMAGCRVYHTQMSDYIQQSGLLIDFDNCTAKTIGADMPEDGSLPDVIECDTVATCAVMVRADTVKQKGVGIMPEDNFIYWDDMEWGYRIKLAGYRVVTLAEAKALHQMGANTKKENTFINYYMWRNRTNFFMRFTPEAQMEAMSVKVMGAVFDAMYESMFREEHNVRQTISYAFYDALAGVRGKADSYKIMKNDANDNKLIQTLQGRKSFAIEENNQEEDAYYLRNFIASVCPDLREEEQTKAEIVFRFCDYIFYSEKMPDGKEILIDSERNCVVDENDIEICKNYGYSKWLFIYMNQGVFLAAARRMRGEIVDE
;
A
#
# COMPACT_ATOMS: atom_id res chain seq x y z
N MET A 1 -24.46 -9.02 25.89
CA MET A 1 -23.93 -9.06 24.51
C MET A 1 -22.44 -8.83 24.62
N ASN A 2 -21.61 -9.56 23.88
CA ASN A 2 -20.17 -9.30 23.84
C ASN A 2 -19.92 -7.89 23.31
N PRO A 3 -18.96 -7.12 23.84
CA PRO A 3 -18.70 -5.76 23.37
C PRO A 3 -17.97 -5.68 22.03
N ILE A 4 -17.26 -6.75 21.62
CA ILE A 4 -16.38 -6.76 20.44
C ILE A 4 -16.95 -7.69 19.37
N GLY A 5 -17.17 -7.14 18.16
CA GLY A 5 -17.40 -7.93 16.95
C GLY A 5 -16.13 -8.01 16.12
N VAL A 6 -15.54 -9.19 16.02
CA VAL A 6 -14.34 -9.42 15.20
C VAL A 6 -14.77 -9.75 13.78
N VAL A 7 -14.28 -9.01 12.80
CA VAL A 7 -14.53 -9.20 11.37
C VAL A 7 -13.22 -9.57 10.67
N ILE A 8 -13.18 -10.75 10.08
CA ILE A 8 -12.04 -11.23 9.28
C ILE A 8 -12.49 -11.31 7.84
N CYS A 9 -11.76 -10.68 6.91
CA CYS A 9 -12.06 -10.72 5.48
C CYS A 9 -11.07 -11.68 4.78
N ASN A 10 -11.61 -12.76 4.18
CA ASN A 10 -10.81 -13.79 3.51
C ASN A 10 -11.04 -13.82 2.01
N TYR A 11 -9.94 -13.95 1.25
CA TYR A 11 -10.00 -14.23 -0.17
C TYR A 11 -8.84 -15.14 -0.63
N ASN A 12 -9.15 -16.43 -0.90
CA ASN A 12 -8.20 -17.43 -1.42
C ASN A 12 -6.92 -17.60 -0.56
N LYS A 13 -7.05 -17.56 0.78
CA LYS A 13 -5.95 -17.76 1.73
C LYS A 13 -6.32 -18.74 2.83
N LYS A 14 -6.80 -19.94 2.44
CA LYS A 14 -7.35 -20.96 3.34
C LYS A 14 -6.49 -21.25 4.58
N ASP A 15 -5.20 -21.50 4.40
CA ASP A 15 -4.33 -21.90 5.51
C ASP A 15 -4.03 -20.73 6.45
N PHE A 16 -3.94 -19.52 5.90
CA PHE A 16 -3.73 -18.32 6.70
C PHE A 16 -4.98 -17.93 7.49
N VAL A 17 -6.17 -17.94 6.90
CA VAL A 17 -7.39 -17.56 7.61
C VAL A 17 -7.71 -18.53 8.76
N LEU A 18 -7.35 -19.81 8.63
CA LEU A 18 -7.42 -20.76 9.76
C LEU A 18 -6.50 -20.34 10.90
N GLN A 19 -5.27 -19.93 10.62
CA GLN A 19 -4.33 -19.43 11.63
C GLN A 19 -4.82 -18.13 12.27
N CYS A 20 -5.33 -17.20 11.45
CA CYS A 20 -5.91 -15.94 11.92
C CYS A 20 -7.05 -16.19 12.92
N VAL A 21 -8.03 -17.01 12.58
CA VAL A 21 -9.15 -17.37 13.47
C VAL A 21 -8.64 -18.05 14.74
N GLN A 22 -7.66 -18.93 14.64
CA GLN A 22 -7.08 -19.62 15.79
C GLN A 22 -6.42 -18.63 16.76
N SER A 23 -5.65 -17.66 16.26
CA SER A 23 -5.00 -16.63 17.10
C SER A 23 -6.02 -15.78 17.87
N VAL A 24 -7.15 -15.44 17.25
CA VAL A 24 -8.25 -14.72 17.92
C VAL A 24 -8.87 -15.59 19.01
N LEU A 25 -9.13 -16.87 18.76
CA LEU A 25 -9.71 -17.80 19.74
C LEU A 25 -8.79 -18.05 20.96
N GLU A 26 -7.48 -17.90 20.77
CA GLU A 26 -6.46 -17.99 21.82
C GLU A 26 -6.35 -16.72 22.67
N SER A 27 -6.93 -15.59 22.20
CA SER A 27 -6.94 -14.33 22.94
C SER A 27 -7.38 -14.50 24.40
N LYS A 28 -6.74 -13.74 25.32
CA LYS A 28 -7.13 -13.66 26.73
C LYS A 28 -8.45 -12.93 26.92
N GLU A 29 -8.77 -11.93 26.11
CA GLU A 29 -10.12 -11.40 26.03
C GLU A 29 -11.08 -12.48 25.52
N LYS A 30 -12.25 -12.63 26.15
CA LYS A 30 -13.23 -13.67 25.77
C LYS A 30 -14.59 -13.08 25.41
N ASN A 31 -14.77 -11.77 25.54
CA ASN A 31 -16.05 -11.09 25.28
C ASN A 31 -16.14 -10.62 23.84
N PHE A 32 -15.99 -11.53 22.88
CA PHE A 32 -16.10 -11.23 21.46
C PHE A 32 -16.90 -12.31 20.70
N ASP A 33 -17.41 -11.95 19.54
CA ASP A 33 -17.92 -12.87 18.53
C ASP A 33 -17.13 -12.72 17.22
N ILE A 34 -16.91 -13.80 16.49
CA ILE A 34 -16.09 -13.82 15.26
C ILE A 34 -17.00 -14.01 14.05
N TYR A 35 -16.84 -13.12 13.09
CA TYR A 35 -17.48 -13.13 11.76
C TYR A 35 -16.38 -13.22 10.70
N VAL A 36 -16.32 -14.33 9.98
CA VAL A 36 -15.39 -14.52 8.86
C VAL A 36 -16.17 -14.34 7.57
N VAL A 37 -15.83 -13.32 6.82
CA VAL A 37 -16.40 -13.06 5.49
C VAL A 37 -15.52 -13.72 4.45
N ASP A 38 -16.02 -14.79 3.84
CA ASP A 38 -15.42 -15.38 2.65
C ASP A 38 -15.85 -14.59 1.41
N ASN A 39 -14.92 -13.85 0.85
CA ASN A 39 -15.17 -12.90 -0.22
C ASN A 39 -15.17 -13.58 -1.61
N ALA A 40 -15.92 -14.67 -1.75
CA ALA A 40 -16.02 -15.54 -2.92
C ALA A 40 -14.71 -16.29 -3.24
N SER A 41 -14.12 -16.95 -2.24
CA SER A 41 -12.94 -17.80 -2.43
C SER A 41 -13.28 -19.06 -3.23
N SER A 42 -12.28 -19.56 -3.96
CA SER A 42 -12.36 -20.81 -4.75
C SER A 42 -11.45 -21.93 -4.23
N ASP A 43 -10.72 -21.66 -3.12
CA ASP A 43 -9.72 -22.58 -2.54
C ASP A 43 -10.28 -23.51 -1.44
N GLY A 44 -11.59 -23.45 -1.15
CA GLY A 44 -12.26 -24.23 -0.12
C GLY A 44 -12.11 -23.67 1.29
N SER A 45 -11.78 -22.36 1.43
CA SER A 45 -11.66 -21.66 2.71
C SER A 45 -12.93 -21.74 3.54
N ALA A 46 -14.11 -21.47 2.96
CA ALA A 46 -15.39 -21.43 3.69
C ALA A 46 -15.73 -22.80 4.32
N GLU A 47 -15.57 -23.90 3.58
CA GLU A 47 -15.80 -25.26 4.07
C GLU A 47 -14.80 -25.63 5.16
N ALA A 48 -13.51 -25.27 4.98
CA ALA A 48 -12.47 -25.53 5.95
C ALA A 48 -12.75 -24.83 7.29
N LEU A 49 -13.15 -23.56 7.26
CA LEU A 49 -13.54 -22.76 8.41
C LEU A 49 -14.73 -23.37 9.17
N LYS A 50 -15.81 -23.71 8.46
CA LYS A 50 -17.01 -24.34 9.03
C LYS A 50 -16.66 -25.69 9.67
N LYS A 51 -15.80 -26.48 9.04
CA LYS A 51 -15.34 -27.79 9.58
C LYS A 51 -14.46 -27.63 10.81
N ALA A 52 -13.52 -26.68 10.81
CA ALA A 52 -12.55 -26.52 11.91
C ALA A 52 -13.19 -25.90 13.16
N TYR A 53 -14.08 -24.93 12.99
CA TYR A 53 -14.53 -24.08 14.09
C TYR A 53 -16.00 -24.22 14.45
N GLY A 54 -16.85 -24.73 13.54
CA GLY A 54 -18.27 -24.97 13.81
C GLY A 54 -18.99 -23.70 14.31
N ASN A 55 -19.67 -23.83 15.44
CA ASN A 55 -20.45 -22.74 16.04
C ASN A 55 -19.60 -21.68 16.78
N ARG A 56 -18.29 -21.82 16.82
CA ARG A 56 -17.40 -20.83 17.46
C ARG A 56 -17.23 -19.57 16.63
N ILE A 57 -17.57 -19.62 15.34
CA ILE A 57 -17.48 -18.51 14.41
C ILE A 57 -18.74 -18.47 13.53
N THR A 58 -19.01 -17.32 12.94
CA THR A 58 -20.02 -17.17 11.89
C THR A 58 -19.30 -16.95 10.55
N VAL A 59 -19.46 -17.88 9.60
CA VAL A 59 -18.92 -17.73 8.24
C VAL A 59 -20.01 -17.13 7.34
N ILE A 60 -19.67 -16.05 6.64
CA ILE A 60 -20.53 -15.35 5.68
C ILE A 60 -19.88 -15.45 4.30
N GLU A 61 -20.63 -15.95 3.32
CA GLU A 61 -20.13 -16.16 1.96
C GLU A 61 -20.67 -15.10 1.02
N ASN A 62 -19.80 -14.26 0.46
CA ASN A 62 -20.17 -13.35 -0.61
C ASN A 62 -20.32 -14.10 -1.93
N LYS A 63 -21.22 -13.64 -2.79
CA LYS A 63 -21.46 -14.27 -4.11
C LYS A 63 -20.37 -13.91 -5.13
N GLU A 64 -19.68 -12.81 -4.92
CA GLU A 64 -18.59 -12.32 -5.75
C GLU A 64 -17.54 -11.60 -4.89
N ASN A 65 -16.34 -11.41 -5.41
CA ASN A 65 -15.30 -10.63 -4.76
C ASN A 65 -15.65 -9.14 -4.84
N LEU A 66 -15.95 -8.56 -3.65
CA LEU A 66 -16.31 -7.15 -3.45
C LEU A 66 -15.09 -6.25 -3.17
N GLY A 67 -13.86 -6.77 -3.30
CA GLY A 67 -12.65 -6.10 -2.84
C GLY A 67 -12.46 -6.22 -1.33
N GLY A 68 -11.33 -5.70 -0.83
CA GLY A 68 -11.05 -5.68 0.62
C GLY A 68 -12.11 -4.90 1.38
N SER A 69 -12.36 -3.65 0.98
CA SER A 69 -13.34 -2.76 1.62
C SER A 69 -14.76 -3.34 1.64
N GLY A 70 -15.23 -3.87 0.52
CA GLY A 70 -16.57 -4.47 0.42
C GLY A 70 -16.69 -5.77 1.20
N GLY A 71 -15.62 -6.58 1.23
CA GLY A 71 -15.52 -7.80 2.03
C GLY A 71 -15.64 -7.47 3.51
N PHE A 72 -14.84 -6.55 4.04
CA PHE A 72 -14.96 -6.08 5.42
C PHE A 72 -16.35 -5.51 5.71
N ASN A 73 -16.90 -4.70 4.82
CA ASN A 73 -18.21 -4.08 5.02
C ASN A 73 -19.36 -5.09 5.11
N THR A 74 -19.25 -6.25 4.47
CA THR A 74 -20.23 -7.32 4.67
C THR A 74 -20.31 -7.73 6.15
N GLY A 75 -19.17 -7.91 6.82
CA GLY A 75 -19.11 -8.19 8.25
C GLY A 75 -19.43 -6.98 9.13
N LEU A 76 -18.89 -5.80 8.78
CA LEU A 76 -19.07 -4.56 9.54
C LEU A 76 -20.55 -4.14 9.62
N ARG A 77 -21.35 -4.32 8.57
CA ARG A 77 -22.80 -4.10 8.62
C ARG A 77 -23.47 -4.99 9.67
N ILE A 78 -23.10 -6.27 9.73
CA ILE A 78 -23.66 -7.22 10.69
C ILE A 78 -23.31 -6.82 12.12
N VAL A 79 -22.05 -6.53 12.42
CA VAL A 79 -21.62 -6.16 13.78
C VAL A 79 -22.20 -4.81 14.20
N ARG A 80 -22.29 -3.84 13.29
CA ARG A 80 -22.95 -2.56 13.53
C ARG A 80 -24.44 -2.74 13.87
N ASP A 81 -25.17 -3.50 13.05
CA ASP A 81 -26.62 -3.68 13.18
C ASP A 81 -26.97 -4.53 14.40
N LYS A 82 -26.08 -5.40 14.87
CA LYS A 82 -26.20 -6.13 16.14
C LYS A 82 -25.86 -5.28 17.36
N GLY A 83 -25.25 -4.11 17.20
CA GLY A 83 -25.02 -3.17 18.28
C GLY A 83 -23.75 -3.45 19.10
N TYR A 84 -22.70 -4.03 18.51
CA TYR A 84 -21.40 -4.13 19.16
C TYR A 84 -20.82 -2.74 19.44
N SER A 85 -20.08 -2.62 20.56
CA SER A 85 -19.45 -1.34 20.94
C SER A 85 -18.13 -1.12 20.18
N TYR A 86 -17.45 -2.20 19.77
CA TYR A 86 -16.19 -2.19 19.06
C TYR A 86 -16.20 -3.17 17.89
N PHE A 87 -15.53 -2.79 16.82
CA PHE A 87 -15.29 -3.62 15.64
C PHE A 87 -13.80 -3.89 15.56
N MET A 88 -13.39 -5.16 15.63
CA MET A 88 -12.01 -5.56 15.36
C MET A 88 -11.91 -6.07 13.93
N CYS A 89 -11.15 -5.40 13.07
CA CYS A 89 -10.87 -5.83 11.70
C CYS A 89 -9.53 -6.56 11.65
N LEU A 90 -9.49 -7.68 10.93
CA LEU A 90 -8.28 -8.48 10.71
C LEU A 90 -8.23 -8.95 9.26
N ASP A 91 -7.05 -8.84 8.63
CA ASP A 91 -6.80 -9.53 7.38
C ASP A 91 -6.66 -11.05 7.60
N ASP A 92 -6.94 -11.82 6.58
CA ASP A 92 -6.89 -13.28 6.63
C ASP A 92 -5.48 -13.85 6.89
N ASP A 93 -4.43 -13.08 6.63
CA ASP A 93 -3.02 -13.44 6.86
C ASP A 93 -2.38 -12.68 8.04
N ALA A 94 -3.21 -12.12 8.92
CA ALA A 94 -2.78 -11.58 10.20
C ALA A 94 -2.96 -12.61 11.34
N ALA A 95 -2.07 -12.58 12.32
CA ALA A 95 -2.21 -13.34 13.56
C ALA A 95 -1.96 -12.42 14.75
N VAL A 96 -2.92 -12.32 15.66
CA VAL A 96 -2.82 -11.45 16.84
C VAL A 96 -2.19 -12.19 18.04
N ASP A 97 -1.41 -11.45 18.85
CA ASP A 97 -0.96 -11.93 20.14
C ASP A 97 -2.14 -12.16 21.11
N GLU A 98 -2.00 -13.08 22.05
CA GLU A 98 -3.06 -13.43 23.02
C GLU A 98 -3.57 -12.25 23.86
N ASN A 99 -2.78 -11.19 24.01
CA ASN A 99 -3.13 -9.97 24.76
C ASN A 99 -3.71 -8.87 23.88
N ALA A 100 -3.53 -8.94 22.56
CA ALA A 100 -3.80 -7.81 21.64
C ALA A 100 -5.23 -7.27 21.77
N LEU A 101 -6.25 -8.13 21.75
CA LEU A 101 -7.66 -7.70 21.86
C LEU A 101 -7.93 -7.03 23.22
N SER A 102 -7.39 -7.62 24.31
CA SER A 102 -7.53 -7.08 25.66
C SER A 102 -6.89 -5.72 25.80
N VAL A 103 -5.67 -5.55 25.29
CA VAL A 103 -4.93 -4.28 25.32
C VAL A 103 -5.70 -3.21 24.56
N LEU A 104 -6.12 -3.46 23.32
CA LEU A 104 -6.88 -2.53 22.51
C LEU A 104 -8.21 -2.15 23.19
N TYR A 105 -8.96 -3.13 23.68
CA TYR A 105 -10.24 -2.92 24.32
C TYR A 105 -10.13 -2.06 25.57
N HIS A 106 -9.25 -2.42 26.53
CA HIS A 106 -9.08 -1.66 27.76
C HIS A 106 -8.55 -0.24 27.49
N TYR A 107 -7.60 -0.08 26.58
CA TYR A 107 -7.13 1.24 26.20
C TYR A 107 -8.28 2.13 25.69
N MET A 108 -9.12 1.59 24.80
CA MET A 108 -10.25 2.36 24.26
C MET A 108 -11.37 2.63 25.29
N GLU A 109 -11.54 1.75 26.30
CA GLU A 109 -12.46 2.03 27.43
C GLU A 109 -11.95 3.17 28.31
N GLU A 110 -10.64 3.25 28.56
CA GLU A 110 -10.00 4.31 29.35
C GLU A 110 -9.88 5.62 28.57
N HIS A 111 -9.77 5.57 27.23
CA HIS A 111 -9.58 6.72 26.35
C HIS A 111 -10.78 6.88 25.40
N THR A 112 -11.86 7.49 25.91
CA THR A 112 -13.12 7.60 25.16
C THR A 112 -13.06 8.52 23.94
N ASP A 113 -12.02 9.33 23.81
CA ASP A 113 -11.69 10.16 22.66
C ASP A 113 -10.95 9.39 21.55
N THR A 114 -10.56 8.12 21.80
CA THR A 114 -9.94 7.28 20.80
C THR A 114 -11.01 6.57 19.95
N GLY A 115 -11.01 6.84 18.65
CA GLY A 115 -11.95 6.26 17.70
C GLY A 115 -11.41 5.02 16.98
N MET A 116 -10.08 4.93 16.81
CA MET A 116 -9.40 3.83 16.15
C MET A 116 -8.08 3.51 16.88
N ALA A 117 -7.87 2.24 17.21
CA ALA A 117 -6.64 1.78 17.86
C ALA A 117 -6.12 0.51 17.14
N GLY A 118 -4.87 0.54 16.69
CA GLY A 118 -4.25 -0.57 15.96
C GLY A 118 -3.17 -1.28 16.75
N CYS A 119 -2.89 -2.51 16.34
CA CYS A 119 -1.72 -3.23 16.78
C CYS A 119 -0.44 -2.62 16.19
N ARG A 120 0.68 -2.75 16.90
CA ARG A 120 2.01 -2.72 16.28
C ARG A 120 2.16 -4.03 15.51
N VAL A 121 2.41 -3.93 14.23
CA VAL A 121 2.44 -5.08 13.32
C VAL A 121 3.89 -5.43 12.99
N TYR A 122 4.21 -6.72 13.01
CA TYR A 122 5.53 -7.27 12.74
C TYR A 122 5.51 -8.18 11.51
N HIS A 123 6.67 -8.34 10.89
CA HIS A 123 6.83 -9.30 9.80
C HIS A 123 6.76 -10.75 10.31
N THR A 124 6.00 -11.60 9.67
CA THR A 124 5.88 -13.01 10.07
C THR A 124 7.22 -13.76 9.99
N GLN A 125 8.08 -13.44 9.02
CA GLN A 125 9.37 -14.10 8.83
C GLN A 125 10.51 -13.44 9.63
N MET A 126 10.32 -12.22 10.10
CA MET A 126 11.28 -11.44 10.89
C MET A 126 10.52 -10.77 12.05
N SER A 127 10.07 -11.58 13.01
CA SER A 127 9.18 -11.14 14.09
C SER A 127 9.80 -10.09 15.04
N ASP A 128 11.10 -9.84 14.94
CA ASP A 128 11.81 -8.80 15.68
C ASP A 128 11.87 -7.46 14.90
N TYR A 129 11.27 -7.42 13.69
CA TYR A 129 11.20 -6.22 12.86
C TYR A 129 9.76 -5.75 12.70
N ILE A 130 9.57 -4.45 12.94
CA ILE A 130 8.28 -3.80 12.81
C ILE A 130 7.96 -3.67 11.32
N GLN A 131 6.80 -4.15 10.92
CA GLN A 131 6.25 -3.89 9.58
C GLN A 131 5.59 -2.50 9.54
N GLN A 132 4.83 -2.17 10.58
CA GLN A 132 4.19 -0.87 10.73
C GLN A 132 3.70 -0.60 12.16
N SER A 133 3.70 0.67 12.55
CA SER A 133 3.13 1.18 13.80
C SER A 133 2.31 2.45 13.53
N GLY A 134 1.36 2.37 12.57
CA GLY A 134 0.54 3.48 12.08
C GLY A 134 1.12 4.16 10.84
N LEU A 135 0.31 5.04 10.25
CA LEU A 135 0.66 5.80 9.05
C LEU A 135 0.38 7.30 9.25
N LEU A 136 1.25 8.12 8.68
CA LEU A 136 1.09 9.57 8.60
C LEU A 136 0.85 9.98 7.16
N ILE A 137 -0.09 10.89 6.95
CA ILE A 137 -0.42 11.46 5.65
C ILE A 137 0.39 12.73 5.45
N ASP A 138 1.21 12.74 4.42
CA ASP A 138 2.00 13.90 4.03
C ASP A 138 1.27 14.67 2.92
N PHE A 139 0.53 15.71 3.29
CA PHE A 139 -0.18 16.56 2.34
C PHE A 139 0.76 17.45 1.52
N ASP A 140 1.96 17.74 2.01
CA ASP A 140 2.93 18.55 1.26
C ASP A 140 3.54 17.78 0.10
N ASN A 141 3.77 16.47 0.26
CA ASN A 141 4.29 15.59 -0.79
C ASN A 141 3.23 14.67 -1.41
N CYS A 142 1.99 14.71 -0.92
CA CYS A 142 0.87 13.87 -1.36
C CYS A 142 1.22 12.38 -1.29
N THR A 143 1.81 11.95 -0.17
CA THR A 143 2.24 10.59 0.12
C THR A 143 1.73 10.12 1.48
N ALA A 144 2.00 8.88 1.83
CA ALA A 144 1.84 8.35 3.17
C ALA A 144 3.17 7.77 3.65
N LYS A 145 3.47 7.97 4.94
CA LYS A 145 4.65 7.43 5.58
C LYS A 145 4.25 6.41 6.62
N THR A 146 4.79 5.21 6.51
CA THR A 146 4.63 4.16 7.52
C THR A 146 5.59 4.43 8.69
N ILE A 147 5.07 4.43 9.90
CA ILE A 147 5.88 4.59 11.11
C ILE A 147 6.51 3.26 11.46
N GLY A 148 7.82 3.25 11.68
CA GLY A 148 8.57 2.07 12.10
C GLY A 148 8.78 1.01 11.02
N ALA A 149 8.54 1.31 9.74
CA ALA A 149 8.73 0.36 8.65
C ALA A 149 10.16 -0.22 8.65
N ASP A 150 10.26 -1.55 8.70
CA ASP A 150 11.50 -2.32 8.68
C ASP A 150 12.50 -1.98 9.81
N MET A 151 12.04 -1.30 10.87
CA MET A 151 12.85 -1.02 12.05
C MET A 151 12.88 -2.24 12.99
N PRO A 152 14.02 -2.51 13.65
CA PRO A 152 14.05 -3.51 14.72
C PRO A 152 13.18 -3.05 15.91
N GLU A 153 12.55 -4.00 16.61
CA GLU A 153 11.86 -3.73 17.88
C GLU A 153 12.87 -3.63 19.02
N ASP A 154 13.47 -2.49 19.18
CA ASP A 154 14.51 -2.21 20.18
C ASP A 154 14.03 -1.26 21.29
N GLY A 155 12.74 -0.94 21.32
CA GLY A 155 12.13 -0.01 22.25
C GLY A 155 12.37 1.48 21.91
N SER A 156 12.88 1.80 20.74
CA SER A 156 13.10 3.19 20.30
C SER A 156 11.80 3.92 19.95
N LEU A 157 10.74 3.19 19.60
CA LEU A 157 9.43 3.77 19.32
C LEU A 157 8.58 3.85 20.61
N PRO A 158 7.77 4.92 20.79
CA PRO A 158 6.85 5.05 21.92
C PRO A 158 5.84 3.89 22.02
N ASP A 159 5.38 3.61 23.24
CA ASP A 159 4.35 2.58 23.48
C ASP A 159 3.01 2.92 22.86
N VAL A 160 2.66 4.20 22.81
CA VAL A 160 1.46 4.73 22.16
C VAL A 160 1.89 5.74 21.11
N ILE A 161 1.51 5.50 19.88
CA ILE A 161 1.83 6.40 18.76
C ILE A 161 0.52 6.96 18.20
N GLU A 162 0.37 8.29 18.20
CA GLU A 162 -0.72 8.96 17.52
C GLU A 162 -0.37 9.10 16.02
N CYS A 163 -1.33 8.75 15.16
CA CYS A 163 -1.15 8.72 13.70
C CYS A 163 -2.39 9.24 12.96
N ASP A 164 -2.35 9.22 11.64
CA ASP A 164 -3.50 9.65 10.82
C ASP A 164 -4.43 8.49 10.51
N THR A 165 -3.87 7.29 10.39
CA THR A 165 -4.59 6.05 10.17
C THR A 165 -3.79 4.84 10.60
N VAL A 166 -4.47 3.69 10.68
CA VAL A 166 -3.88 2.38 10.95
C VAL A 166 -4.36 1.41 9.87
N ALA A 167 -3.46 0.55 9.38
CA ALA A 167 -3.85 -0.48 8.42
C ALA A 167 -4.87 -1.47 9.02
N THR A 168 -5.83 -1.87 8.22
CA THR A 168 -6.95 -2.73 8.64
C THR A 168 -6.55 -4.17 8.93
N CYS A 169 -5.30 -4.53 8.70
CA CYS A 169 -4.81 -5.88 9.00
C CYS A 169 -4.94 -6.29 10.49
N ALA A 170 -4.91 -5.30 11.44
CA ALA A 170 -5.15 -5.56 12.86
C ALA A 170 -5.55 -4.25 13.58
N VAL A 171 -6.84 -3.89 13.54
CA VAL A 171 -7.33 -2.61 14.08
C VAL A 171 -8.69 -2.75 14.77
N MET A 172 -8.84 -2.07 15.92
CA MET A 172 -10.12 -1.93 16.61
C MET A 172 -10.69 -0.52 16.42
N VAL A 173 -11.98 -0.45 16.10
CA VAL A 173 -12.72 0.80 15.83
C VAL A 173 -13.89 0.91 16.79
N ARG A 174 -14.06 2.08 17.39
CA ARG A 174 -15.23 2.40 18.24
C ARG A 174 -16.48 2.55 17.37
N ALA A 175 -17.53 1.79 17.66
CA ALA A 175 -18.74 1.75 16.86
C ALA A 175 -19.46 3.12 16.75
N ASP A 176 -19.31 4.00 17.74
CA ASP A 176 -19.93 5.31 17.69
C ASP A 176 -19.30 6.26 16.67
N THR A 177 -18.04 6.02 16.28
CA THR A 177 -17.36 6.83 15.26
C THR A 177 -18.03 6.67 13.89
N VAL A 178 -18.45 5.45 13.55
CA VAL A 178 -19.07 5.20 12.22
C VAL A 178 -20.48 5.80 12.08
N LYS A 179 -21.07 6.26 13.19
CA LYS A 179 -22.34 7.00 13.20
C LYS A 179 -22.16 8.50 12.97
N GLN A 180 -20.91 9.00 13.05
CA GLN A 180 -20.62 10.41 12.82
C GLN A 180 -20.77 10.76 11.34
N LYS A 181 -21.30 11.97 11.07
CA LYS A 181 -21.45 12.46 9.70
C LYS A 181 -20.10 12.43 8.98
N GLY A 182 -20.05 11.85 7.78
CA GLY A 182 -18.86 11.76 6.93
C GLY A 182 -17.86 10.66 7.31
N VAL A 183 -18.09 9.87 8.38
CA VAL A 183 -17.23 8.74 8.73
C VAL A 183 -17.72 7.45 8.05
N GLY A 184 -18.86 6.93 8.47
CA GLY A 184 -19.38 5.67 7.97
C GLY A 184 -18.52 4.45 8.30
N ILE A 185 -18.85 3.31 7.72
CA ILE A 185 -17.96 2.14 7.68
C ILE A 185 -16.89 2.32 6.61
N MET A 186 -16.04 1.31 6.39
CA MET A 186 -14.91 1.41 5.46
C MET A 186 -15.34 1.92 4.06
N PRO A 187 -14.58 2.82 3.40
CA PRO A 187 -14.92 3.35 2.08
C PRO A 187 -14.98 2.26 1.01
N GLU A 188 -16.16 1.70 0.78
CA GLU A 188 -16.39 0.54 -0.09
C GLU A 188 -16.07 0.83 -1.56
N ASP A 189 -16.25 2.07 -1.97
CA ASP A 189 -16.01 2.56 -3.31
C ASP A 189 -14.51 2.65 -3.67
N ASN A 190 -13.61 2.48 -2.72
CA ASN A 190 -12.18 2.27 -3.01
C ASN A 190 -11.90 0.88 -3.59
N PHE A 191 -12.72 -0.11 -3.27
CA PHE A 191 -12.56 -1.53 -3.58
C PHE A 191 -11.39 -2.18 -2.82
N ILE A 192 -10.19 -1.62 -2.89
CA ILE A 192 -8.96 -2.02 -2.17
C ILE A 192 -7.91 -0.91 -2.25
N TYR A 193 -7.02 -0.84 -1.29
CA TYR A 193 -5.97 0.17 -1.11
C TYR A 193 -6.50 1.59 -0.90
N TRP A 194 -5.89 2.33 -0.01
CA TRP A 194 -6.30 3.66 0.43
C TRP A 194 -7.67 3.71 1.13
N ASP A 195 -8.33 2.60 1.31
CA ASP A 195 -9.57 2.47 2.08
C ASP A 195 -9.33 2.64 3.58
N ASP A 196 -8.28 2.01 4.11
CA ASP A 196 -7.78 2.20 5.46
C ASP A 196 -7.32 3.65 5.70
N MET A 197 -6.57 4.23 4.75
CA MET A 197 -6.14 5.62 4.79
C MET A 197 -7.32 6.57 4.90
N GLU A 198 -8.32 6.39 4.06
CA GLU A 198 -9.50 7.23 4.03
C GLU A 198 -10.35 7.04 5.28
N TRP A 199 -10.54 5.80 5.75
CA TRP A 199 -11.37 5.51 6.91
C TRP A 199 -10.79 6.09 8.21
N GLY A 200 -9.51 5.84 8.49
CA GLY A 200 -8.81 6.41 9.64
C GLY A 200 -8.80 7.93 9.62
N TYR A 201 -8.52 8.53 8.46
CA TYR A 201 -8.51 9.98 8.33
C TYR A 201 -9.90 10.61 8.52
N ARG A 202 -10.99 9.98 8.05
CA ARG A 202 -12.36 10.41 8.34
C ARG A 202 -12.69 10.39 9.84
N ILE A 203 -12.24 9.35 10.56
CA ILE A 203 -12.37 9.24 12.02
C ILE A 203 -11.62 10.39 12.71
N LYS A 204 -10.40 10.69 12.26
CA LYS A 204 -9.62 11.83 12.76
C LYS A 204 -10.29 13.17 12.50
N LEU A 205 -10.85 13.38 11.31
CA LEU A 205 -11.60 14.59 10.97
C LEU A 205 -12.88 14.75 11.81
N ALA A 206 -13.48 13.66 12.30
CA ALA A 206 -14.60 13.69 13.23
C ALA A 206 -14.19 14.03 14.69
N GLY A 207 -12.91 14.31 14.93
CA GLY A 207 -12.37 14.75 16.21
C GLY A 207 -11.91 13.62 17.13
N TYR A 208 -11.84 12.38 16.65
CA TYR A 208 -11.31 11.26 17.42
C TYR A 208 -9.81 11.08 17.19
N ARG A 209 -9.14 10.54 18.21
CA ARG A 209 -7.75 10.11 18.08
C ARG A 209 -7.67 8.78 17.35
N VAL A 210 -6.59 8.61 16.57
CA VAL A 210 -6.17 7.37 15.94
C VAL A 210 -4.80 7.02 16.48
N VAL A 211 -4.64 5.82 17.04
CA VAL A 211 -3.39 5.43 17.73
C VAL A 211 -2.98 4.00 17.38
N THR A 212 -1.69 3.69 17.56
CA THR A 212 -1.19 2.32 17.65
C THR A 212 -0.58 2.05 19.02
N LEU A 213 -0.70 0.81 19.49
CA LEU A 213 -0.24 0.39 20.81
C LEU A 213 0.84 -0.68 20.66
N ALA A 214 2.01 -0.46 21.29
CA ALA A 214 3.13 -1.40 21.25
C ALA A 214 2.81 -2.75 21.93
N GLU A 215 2.02 -2.71 23.01
CA GLU A 215 1.61 -3.92 23.73
C GLU A 215 0.56 -4.77 22.98
N ALA A 216 -0.17 -4.16 22.03
CA ALA A 216 -1.07 -4.89 21.14
C ALA A 216 -0.27 -5.32 19.90
N LYS A 217 0.13 -6.58 19.85
CA LYS A 217 0.99 -7.10 18.78
C LYS A 217 0.22 -7.95 17.78
N ALA A 218 0.60 -7.82 16.51
CA ALA A 218 0.14 -8.72 15.44
C ALA A 218 1.29 -9.06 14.51
N LEU A 219 1.29 -10.29 13.99
CA LEU A 219 2.13 -10.73 12.87
C LEU A 219 1.31 -10.61 11.59
N HIS A 220 1.90 -10.16 10.49
CA HIS A 220 1.22 -10.07 9.22
C HIS A 220 2.12 -10.54 8.06
N GLN A 221 1.58 -11.45 7.23
CA GLN A 221 2.26 -12.01 6.07
C GLN A 221 1.94 -11.18 4.83
N MET A 222 2.49 -9.97 4.75
CA MET A 222 2.26 -9.09 3.61
C MET A 222 2.66 -9.76 2.30
N GLY A 223 1.76 -9.74 1.31
CA GLY A 223 2.06 -10.20 -0.04
C GLY A 223 2.10 -11.73 -0.22
N ALA A 224 1.57 -12.53 0.72
CA ALA A 224 1.63 -13.99 0.71
C ALA A 224 1.20 -14.68 -0.61
N ASN A 225 0.41 -14.01 -1.46
CA ASN A 225 -0.06 -14.52 -2.75
C ASN A 225 0.07 -13.51 -3.91
N THR A 226 0.78 -12.42 -3.74
CA THR A 226 0.95 -11.44 -4.82
C THR A 226 2.05 -11.87 -5.78
N LYS A 227 1.79 -12.87 -6.60
CA LYS A 227 2.45 -12.90 -7.90
C LYS A 227 2.02 -11.64 -8.63
N LYS A 228 2.97 -10.80 -9.00
CA LYS A 228 2.71 -9.60 -9.81
C LYS A 228 2.31 -10.00 -11.25
N GLU A 229 1.25 -10.80 -11.38
CA GLU A 229 0.81 -11.34 -12.67
C GLU A 229 0.13 -10.27 -13.53
N ASN A 230 -0.44 -9.26 -12.87
CA ASN A 230 -1.16 -8.18 -13.55
C ASN A 230 -0.96 -6.83 -12.86
N THR A 231 -1.48 -5.78 -13.47
CA THR A 231 -1.33 -4.39 -13.04
C THR A 231 -2.37 -3.94 -12.00
N PHE A 232 -3.03 -4.88 -11.31
CA PHE A 232 -4.09 -4.62 -10.33
C PHE A 232 -3.68 -3.59 -9.26
N ILE A 233 -2.51 -3.80 -8.65
CA ILE A 233 -1.98 -2.89 -7.61
C ILE A 233 -1.79 -1.49 -8.19
N ASN A 234 -1.17 -1.38 -9.37
CA ASN A 234 -0.91 -0.09 -10.02
C ASN A 234 -2.21 0.70 -10.23
N TYR A 235 -3.28 0.04 -10.71
CA TYR A 235 -4.54 0.72 -10.94
C TYR A 235 -5.14 1.31 -9.65
N TYR A 236 -5.35 0.47 -8.62
CA TYR A 236 -6.06 0.91 -7.42
C TYR A 236 -5.23 1.87 -6.57
N MET A 237 -3.92 1.64 -6.46
CA MET A 237 -3.01 2.55 -5.75
C MET A 237 -3.04 3.96 -6.36
N TRP A 238 -2.88 4.09 -7.67
CA TRP A 238 -2.83 5.41 -8.31
C TRP A 238 -4.19 6.10 -8.34
N ARG A 239 -5.28 5.36 -8.64
CA ARG A 239 -6.63 5.94 -8.63
C ARG A 239 -7.03 6.43 -7.24
N ASN A 240 -6.89 5.59 -6.24
CA ASN A 240 -7.40 5.88 -4.90
C ASN A 240 -6.53 6.92 -4.18
N ARG A 241 -5.20 6.88 -4.34
CA ARG A 241 -4.30 7.94 -3.87
C ARG A 241 -4.69 9.29 -4.46
N THR A 242 -4.88 9.36 -5.77
CA THR A 242 -5.30 10.59 -6.45
C THR A 242 -6.64 11.09 -5.91
N ASN A 243 -7.64 10.21 -5.78
CA ASN A 243 -8.94 10.52 -5.21
C ASN A 243 -8.83 11.04 -3.77
N PHE A 244 -8.01 10.40 -2.94
CA PHE A 244 -7.80 10.80 -1.54
C PHE A 244 -7.30 12.24 -1.44
N PHE A 245 -6.22 12.57 -2.15
CA PHE A 245 -5.65 13.93 -2.08
C PHE A 245 -6.57 14.97 -2.72
N MET A 246 -7.28 14.67 -3.81
CA MET A 246 -8.29 15.58 -4.37
C MET A 246 -9.41 15.89 -3.37
N ARG A 247 -9.80 14.93 -2.52
CA ARG A 247 -10.91 15.10 -1.56
C ARG A 247 -10.48 15.81 -0.28
N PHE A 248 -9.31 15.49 0.25
CA PHE A 248 -8.94 15.84 1.64
C PHE A 248 -7.86 16.91 1.77
N THR A 249 -7.12 17.25 0.72
CA THR A 249 -6.12 18.33 0.80
C THR A 249 -6.78 19.68 1.10
N PRO A 250 -6.29 20.48 2.06
CA PRO A 250 -6.84 21.81 2.33
C PRO A 250 -6.95 22.70 1.09
N GLU A 251 -8.00 23.54 0.99
CA GLU A 251 -8.25 24.39 -0.20
C GLU A 251 -7.05 25.27 -0.56
N ALA A 252 -6.38 25.82 0.45
CA ALA A 252 -5.20 26.66 0.24
C ALA A 252 -4.01 25.95 -0.40
N GLN A 253 -3.97 24.60 -0.34
CA GLN A 253 -2.89 23.78 -0.88
C GLN A 253 -3.26 23.08 -2.20
N MET A 254 -4.47 23.31 -2.73
CA MET A 254 -4.99 22.62 -3.91
C MET A 254 -4.12 22.74 -5.16
N GLU A 255 -3.59 23.92 -5.44
CA GLU A 255 -2.73 24.12 -6.60
C GLU A 255 -1.41 23.37 -6.46
N ALA A 256 -0.77 23.46 -5.28
CA ALA A 256 0.47 22.74 -5.00
C ALA A 256 0.25 21.22 -5.05
N MET A 257 -0.84 20.73 -4.44
CA MET A 257 -1.24 19.32 -4.48
C MET A 257 -1.42 18.83 -5.93
N SER A 258 -2.10 19.61 -6.77
CA SER A 258 -2.32 19.24 -8.18
C SER A 258 -1.01 19.00 -8.93
N VAL A 259 -0.01 19.87 -8.71
CA VAL A 259 1.32 19.73 -9.31
C VAL A 259 2.04 18.49 -8.79
N LYS A 260 1.98 18.24 -7.45
CA LYS A 260 2.63 17.08 -6.81
C LYS A 260 2.03 15.75 -7.27
N VAL A 261 0.70 15.63 -7.22
CA VAL A 261 0.01 14.38 -7.64
C VAL A 261 0.23 14.10 -9.12
N MET A 262 0.03 15.10 -9.99
CA MET A 262 0.26 14.93 -11.43
C MET A 262 1.72 14.67 -11.76
N GLY A 263 2.65 15.31 -11.01
CA GLY A 263 4.08 15.05 -11.13
C GLY A 263 4.41 13.60 -10.85
N ALA A 264 3.91 13.06 -9.72
CA ALA A 264 4.15 11.66 -9.35
C ALA A 264 3.52 10.65 -10.34
N VAL A 265 2.32 10.94 -10.85
CA VAL A 265 1.69 10.12 -11.90
C VAL A 265 2.51 10.15 -13.18
N PHE A 266 2.99 11.34 -13.59
CA PHE A 266 3.84 11.48 -14.75
C PHE A 266 5.14 10.69 -14.59
N ASP A 267 5.81 10.81 -13.44
CA ASP A 267 7.07 10.11 -13.15
C ASP A 267 6.89 8.61 -13.32
N ALA A 268 5.87 8.02 -12.68
CA ALA A 268 5.57 6.60 -12.81
C ALA A 268 5.26 6.16 -14.25
N MET A 269 4.52 6.98 -15.02
CA MET A 269 4.26 6.69 -16.44
C MET A 269 5.51 6.83 -17.30
N TYR A 270 6.36 7.83 -17.02
CA TYR A 270 7.57 8.10 -17.80
C TYR A 270 8.63 7.03 -17.56
N GLU A 271 8.82 6.61 -16.31
CA GLU A 271 9.68 5.48 -15.95
C GLU A 271 9.22 4.18 -16.61
N SER A 272 7.92 3.89 -16.54
CA SER A 272 7.37 2.70 -17.21
C SER A 272 7.57 2.75 -18.74
N MET A 273 7.47 3.94 -19.35
CA MET A 273 7.78 4.12 -20.76
C MET A 273 9.28 3.86 -21.03
N PHE A 274 10.15 4.41 -20.20
CA PHE A 274 11.60 4.26 -20.32
C PHE A 274 12.05 2.79 -20.18
N ARG A 275 11.36 2.03 -19.32
CA ARG A 275 11.58 0.57 -19.13
C ARG A 275 10.81 -0.32 -20.11
N GLU A 276 10.08 0.27 -21.08
CA GLU A 276 9.23 -0.45 -22.05
C GLU A 276 8.08 -1.25 -21.40
N GLU A 277 7.63 -0.84 -20.23
CA GLU A 277 6.52 -1.41 -19.47
C GLU A 277 5.18 -0.83 -19.92
N HIS A 278 4.75 -1.19 -21.12
CA HIS A 278 3.60 -0.55 -21.78
C HIS A 278 2.28 -0.76 -21.06
N ASN A 279 2.06 -1.95 -20.50
CA ASN A 279 0.84 -2.28 -19.77
C ASN A 279 0.77 -1.58 -18.41
N VAL A 280 1.89 -1.50 -17.68
CA VAL A 280 1.98 -0.75 -16.42
C VAL A 280 1.67 0.73 -16.68
N ARG A 281 2.34 1.35 -17.65
CA ARG A 281 2.09 2.73 -18.06
C ARG A 281 0.63 2.99 -18.43
N GLN A 282 0.03 2.11 -19.25
CA GLN A 282 -1.35 2.26 -19.68
C GLN A 282 -2.32 2.13 -18.52
N THR A 283 -2.07 1.23 -17.59
CA THR A 283 -2.88 1.06 -16.38
C THR A 283 -2.82 2.29 -15.48
N ILE A 284 -1.63 2.88 -15.26
CA ILE A 284 -1.47 4.11 -14.48
C ILE A 284 -2.25 5.26 -15.15
N SER A 285 -2.19 5.35 -16.49
CA SER A 285 -2.97 6.33 -17.26
C SER A 285 -4.47 6.15 -17.03
N TYR A 286 -5.00 4.92 -17.13
CA TYR A 286 -6.41 4.63 -16.82
C TYR A 286 -6.77 5.04 -15.39
N ALA A 287 -5.95 4.68 -14.41
CA ALA A 287 -6.16 5.02 -13.01
C ALA A 287 -6.26 6.53 -12.79
N PHE A 288 -5.37 7.29 -13.40
CA PHE A 288 -5.36 8.75 -13.31
C PHE A 288 -6.61 9.39 -13.93
N TYR A 289 -6.96 9.03 -15.15
CA TYR A 289 -8.14 9.60 -15.81
C TYR A 289 -9.46 9.14 -15.20
N ASP A 290 -9.51 7.92 -14.65
CA ASP A 290 -10.66 7.45 -13.86
C ASP A 290 -10.83 8.28 -12.58
N ALA A 291 -9.72 8.60 -11.90
CA ALA A 291 -9.78 9.48 -10.74
C ALA A 291 -10.33 10.87 -11.12
N LEU A 292 -9.86 11.47 -12.22
CA LEU A 292 -10.39 12.75 -12.71
C LEU A 292 -11.87 12.68 -13.12
N ALA A 293 -12.32 11.54 -13.62
CA ALA A 293 -13.72 11.30 -13.97
C ALA A 293 -14.62 10.98 -12.77
N GLY A 294 -14.05 10.77 -11.57
CA GLY A 294 -14.78 10.37 -10.38
C GLY A 294 -15.17 8.87 -10.37
N VAL A 295 -14.49 8.04 -11.17
CA VAL A 295 -14.75 6.58 -11.20
C VAL A 295 -14.27 5.94 -9.91
N ARG A 296 -15.18 5.21 -9.25
CA ARG A 296 -14.94 4.51 -7.98
C ARG A 296 -15.36 3.04 -8.09
N GLY A 297 -15.07 2.25 -7.06
CA GLY A 297 -15.46 0.84 -7.00
C GLY A 297 -14.57 -0.08 -7.85
N LYS A 298 -15.13 -1.21 -8.28
CA LYS A 298 -14.43 -2.24 -9.05
C LYS A 298 -14.04 -1.74 -10.44
N ALA A 299 -12.79 -1.92 -10.82
CA ALA A 299 -12.29 -1.57 -12.15
C ALA A 299 -12.90 -2.45 -13.25
N ASP A 300 -13.10 -1.88 -14.42
CA ASP A 300 -13.36 -2.68 -15.62
C ASP A 300 -12.17 -3.61 -15.90
N SER A 301 -12.46 -4.85 -16.28
CA SER A 301 -11.42 -5.89 -16.44
C SER A 301 -10.34 -5.55 -17.46
N TYR A 302 -10.67 -4.78 -18.50
CA TYR A 302 -9.71 -4.37 -19.53
C TYR A 302 -8.66 -3.37 -19.05
N LYS A 303 -8.90 -2.70 -17.89
CA LYS A 303 -7.96 -1.76 -17.28
C LYS A 303 -6.88 -2.45 -16.45
N ILE A 304 -7.13 -3.71 -16.08
CA ILE A 304 -6.19 -4.57 -15.35
C ILE A 304 -5.52 -5.48 -16.37
N MET A 305 -4.30 -5.13 -16.75
CA MET A 305 -3.56 -5.77 -17.82
C MET A 305 -2.55 -6.78 -17.25
N LYS A 306 -1.97 -7.62 -18.11
CA LYS A 306 -0.84 -8.46 -17.70
C LYS A 306 0.32 -7.56 -17.26
N ASN A 307 0.94 -7.89 -16.14
CA ASN A 307 2.12 -7.14 -15.68
C ASN A 307 3.29 -7.40 -16.62
N ASP A 308 3.87 -6.33 -17.15
CA ASP A 308 5.06 -6.32 -18.00
C ASP A 308 6.26 -5.61 -17.34
N ALA A 309 6.14 -5.31 -16.04
CA ALA A 309 7.25 -4.78 -15.26
C ALA A 309 8.44 -5.74 -15.27
N ASN A 310 9.63 -5.23 -15.61
CA ASN A 310 10.80 -6.06 -15.84
C ASN A 310 12.12 -5.27 -15.69
N ASP A 311 13.21 -6.00 -15.48
CA ASP A 311 14.58 -5.48 -15.49
C ASP A 311 15.29 -5.78 -16.84
N ASN A 312 14.53 -5.98 -17.93
CA ASN A 312 15.08 -6.45 -19.21
C ASN A 312 16.19 -5.55 -19.75
N LYS A 313 16.07 -4.23 -19.60
CA LYS A 313 17.05 -3.28 -20.09
C LYS A 313 18.41 -3.49 -19.39
N LEU A 314 18.43 -3.59 -18.07
CA LEU A 314 19.65 -3.88 -17.32
C LEU A 314 20.19 -5.27 -17.66
N ILE A 315 19.33 -6.29 -17.73
CA ILE A 315 19.73 -7.65 -18.10
C ILE A 315 20.33 -7.69 -19.51
N GLN A 316 19.72 -7.02 -20.49
CA GLN A 316 20.24 -6.94 -21.86
C GLN A 316 21.60 -6.23 -21.90
N THR A 317 21.80 -5.20 -21.11
CA THR A 317 23.06 -4.47 -20.99
C THR A 317 24.20 -5.37 -20.49
N LEU A 318 23.88 -6.33 -19.60
CA LEU A 318 24.85 -7.30 -19.06
C LEU A 318 25.14 -8.45 -20.02
N GLN A 319 24.18 -8.81 -20.90
CA GLN A 319 24.33 -9.97 -21.79
C GLN A 319 25.52 -9.82 -22.75
N GLY A 320 26.30 -10.90 -22.89
CA GLY A 320 27.47 -10.95 -23.77
C GLY A 320 28.70 -10.20 -23.26
N ARG A 321 28.61 -9.53 -22.11
CA ARG A 321 29.75 -8.90 -21.45
C ARG A 321 30.57 -9.93 -20.65
N LYS A 322 31.83 -9.62 -20.42
CA LYS A 322 32.74 -10.48 -19.64
C LYS A 322 33.09 -9.87 -18.29
N SER A 323 33.08 -8.54 -18.22
CA SER A 323 33.43 -7.84 -16.99
C SER A 323 32.65 -6.53 -16.81
N PHE A 324 32.50 -6.14 -15.54
CA PHE A 324 31.94 -4.87 -15.13
C PHE A 324 32.77 -4.25 -14.01
N ALA A 325 32.54 -2.98 -13.76
CA ALA A 325 33.02 -2.29 -12.56
C ALA A 325 31.87 -1.42 -12.00
N ILE A 326 31.97 -1.07 -10.73
CA ILE A 326 31.05 -0.15 -10.06
C ILE A 326 31.85 1.03 -9.51
N GLU A 327 31.39 2.23 -9.77
CA GLU A 327 31.90 3.46 -9.16
C GLU A 327 31.09 3.76 -7.90
N GLU A 328 31.63 3.45 -6.72
CA GLU A 328 30.85 3.40 -5.45
C GLU A 328 30.54 4.77 -4.82
N ASN A 329 31.01 5.86 -5.28
CA ASN A 329 30.79 7.27 -4.86
C ASN A 329 29.80 7.49 -3.68
N ASN A 330 30.06 6.92 -2.50
CA ASN A 330 29.21 6.94 -1.30
C ASN A 330 27.85 6.21 -1.40
N GLN A 331 27.67 5.30 -2.34
CA GLN A 331 26.45 4.51 -2.55
C GLN A 331 26.72 3.01 -2.36
N GLU A 332 27.31 2.66 -1.22
CA GLU A 332 27.73 1.28 -0.89
C GLU A 332 26.56 0.30 -0.87
N GLU A 333 25.40 0.74 -0.40
CA GLU A 333 24.20 -0.09 -0.33
C GLU A 333 23.66 -0.41 -1.73
N ASP A 334 23.52 0.58 -2.60
CA ASP A 334 23.09 0.37 -3.99
C ASP A 334 24.08 -0.51 -4.75
N ALA A 335 25.37 -0.32 -4.53
CA ALA A 335 26.40 -1.15 -5.11
C ALA A 335 26.31 -2.61 -4.66
N TYR A 336 26.02 -2.85 -3.38
CA TYR A 336 25.79 -4.19 -2.84
C TYR A 336 24.57 -4.87 -3.50
N TYR A 337 23.46 -4.17 -3.62
CA TYR A 337 22.28 -4.71 -4.28
C TYR A 337 22.49 -4.97 -5.78
N LEU A 338 23.20 -4.09 -6.47
CA LEU A 338 23.53 -4.29 -7.88
C LEU A 338 24.45 -5.52 -8.08
N ARG A 339 25.48 -5.73 -7.24
CA ARG A 339 26.33 -6.93 -7.28
C ARG A 339 25.52 -8.21 -7.11
N ASN A 340 24.61 -8.24 -6.12
CA ASN A 340 23.77 -9.40 -5.88
C ASN A 340 22.82 -9.66 -7.06
N PHE A 341 22.26 -8.62 -7.64
CA PHE A 341 21.42 -8.73 -8.84
C PHE A 341 22.25 -9.30 -10.01
N ILE A 342 23.40 -8.72 -10.32
CA ILE A 342 24.29 -9.20 -11.39
C ILE A 342 24.66 -10.67 -11.17
N ALA A 343 25.08 -11.04 -9.97
CA ALA A 343 25.41 -12.42 -9.63
C ALA A 343 24.24 -13.39 -9.84
N SER A 344 23.01 -12.94 -9.63
CA SER A 344 21.79 -13.76 -9.79
C SER A 344 21.41 -13.99 -11.26
N VAL A 345 21.65 -12.99 -12.14
CA VAL A 345 21.22 -13.04 -13.55
C VAL A 345 22.36 -13.33 -14.53
N CYS A 346 23.60 -13.01 -14.19
CA CYS A 346 24.79 -13.19 -14.99
C CYS A 346 25.98 -13.70 -14.14
N PRO A 347 25.93 -14.93 -13.59
CA PRO A 347 26.91 -15.43 -12.61
C PRO A 347 28.34 -15.54 -13.15
N ASP A 348 28.54 -15.57 -14.47
CA ASP A 348 29.83 -15.64 -15.11
C ASP A 348 30.52 -14.26 -15.33
N LEU A 349 29.77 -13.17 -15.09
CA LEU A 349 30.26 -11.81 -15.27
C LEU A 349 31.17 -11.41 -14.10
N ARG A 350 32.37 -10.92 -14.39
CA ARG A 350 33.41 -10.65 -13.38
C ARG A 350 33.49 -9.16 -13.06
N GLU A 351 33.62 -8.84 -11.78
CA GLU A 351 33.96 -7.49 -11.37
C GLU A 351 35.45 -7.27 -11.54
N GLU A 352 35.84 -6.19 -12.20
CA GLU A 352 37.23 -5.80 -12.48
C GLU A 352 37.45 -4.31 -12.13
N GLU A 353 38.72 -3.88 -12.18
CA GLU A 353 39.05 -2.46 -12.06
C GLU A 353 38.40 -1.67 -13.20
N GLN A 354 37.95 -0.45 -12.91
CA GLN A 354 37.23 0.42 -13.88
C GLN A 354 37.97 0.57 -15.21
N THR A 355 39.31 0.61 -15.17
CA THR A 355 40.16 0.75 -16.38
C THR A 355 40.08 -0.46 -17.29
N LYS A 356 39.85 -1.65 -16.74
CA LYS A 356 39.86 -2.94 -17.45
C LYS A 356 38.47 -3.44 -17.81
N ALA A 357 37.46 -3.02 -17.04
CA ALA A 357 36.08 -3.46 -17.22
C ALA A 357 35.50 -3.05 -18.59
N GLU A 358 34.65 -3.91 -19.15
CA GLU A 358 33.94 -3.63 -20.41
C GLU A 358 32.83 -2.58 -20.22
N ILE A 359 32.19 -2.56 -19.05
CA ILE A 359 31.19 -1.57 -18.65
C ILE A 359 31.47 -1.09 -17.23
N VAL A 360 31.12 0.16 -16.94
CA VAL A 360 31.28 0.80 -15.62
C VAL A 360 29.96 1.39 -15.19
N PHE A 361 29.38 0.86 -14.12
CA PHE A 361 28.17 1.44 -13.52
C PHE A 361 28.52 2.64 -12.65
N ARG A 362 27.83 3.73 -12.88
CA ARG A 362 27.90 4.95 -12.07
C ARG A 362 26.50 5.28 -11.56
N PHE A 363 26.37 5.38 -10.25
CA PHE A 363 25.11 5.70 -9.61
C PHE A 363 24.76 7.19 -9.69
N CYS A 364 23.46 7.48 -9.70
CA CYS A 364 22.89 8.78 -9.47
C CYS A 364 21.57 8.63 -8.67
N ASP A 365 21.12 9.70 -8.05
CA ASP A 365 19.87 9.67 -7.26
C ASP A 365 18.67 9.37 -8.15
N TYR A 366 18.61 9.94 -9.35
CA TYR A 366 17.54 9.71 -10.31
C TYR A 366 18.01 10.05 -11.72
N ILE A 367 17.93 9.10 -12.65
CA ILE A 367 18.52 9.24 -13.99
C ILE A 367 17.99 10.46 -14.77
N PHE A 368 16.70 10.81 -14.60
CA PHE A 368 16.06 11.90 -15.33
C PHE A 368 16.45 13.30 -14.83
N TYR A 369 17.11 13.41 -13.68
CA TYR A 369 17.66 14.67 -13.13
C TYR A 369 19.19 14.71 -13.17
N SER A 370 19.84 13.69 -13.71
CA SER A 370 21.29 13.66 -13.77
C SER A 370 21.82 14.73 -14.74
N GLU A 371 22.68 15.61 -14.23
CA GLU A 371 23.37 16.64 -15.05
C GLU A 371 24.45 16.03 -15.94
N LYS A 372 25.05 14.92 -15.49
CA LYS A 372 26.15 14.25 -16.18
C LYS A 372 25.65 12.94 -16.80
N MET A 373 25.45 12.93 -18.09
CA MET A 373 25.11 11.73 -18.85
C MET A 373 26.35 10.79 -18.99
N PRO A 374 26.13 9.47 -19.18
CA PRO A 374 27.21 8.52 -19.35
C PRO A 374 28.01 8.77 -20.63
N ASP A 375 29.29 8.41 -20.64
CA ASP A 375 30.19 8.50 -21.80
C ASP A 375 30.97 7.18 -21.97
N GLY A 376 31.12 6.78 -23.23
CA GLY A 376 31.86 5.57 -23.61
C GLY A 376 31.28 4.29 -23.03
N LYS A 377 32.01 3.67 -22.06
CA LYS A 377 31.60 2.42 -21.39
C LYS A 377 30.81 2.63 -20.09
N GLU A 378 30.54 3.87 -19.72
CA GLU A 378 29.75 4.18 -18.53
C GLU A 378 28.28 3.81 -18.75
N ILE A 379 27.65 3.28 -17.71
CA ILE A 379 26.22 3.07 -17.58
C ILE A 379 25.75 3.88 -16.37
N LEU A 380 24.88 4.85 -16.58
CA LEU A 380 24.26 5.58 -15.49
C LEU A 380 23.10 4.75 -14.94
N ILE A 381 23.03 4.57 -13.63
CA ILE A 381 21.97 3.78 -12.98
C ILE A 381 21.49 4.48 -11.71
N ASP A 382 20.18 4.38 -11.38
CA ASP A 382 19.63 4.84 -10.12
C ASP A 382 19.22 3.67 -9.20
N SER A 383 18.77 3.96 -7.98
CA SER A 383 18.32 2.98 -6.98
C SER A 383 17.17 2.11 -7.47
N GLU A 384 16.32 2.63 -8.36
CA GLU A 384 15.21 1.90 -8.99
C GLU A 384 15.65 1.02 -10.17
N ARG A 385 16.95 0.95 -10.42
CA ARG A 385 17.61 0.21 -11.53
C ARG A 385 17.21 0.70 -12.93
N ASN A 386 16.76 1.94 -13.06
CA ASN A 386 16.70 2.59 -14.36
C ASN A 386 18.12 2.80 -14.84
N CYS A 387 18.43 2.40 -16.07
CA CYS A 387 19.79 2.53 -16.60
C CYS A 387 19.81 3.22 -17.98
N VAL A 388 20.73 4.17 -18.12
CA VAL A 388 21.00 4.90 -19.38
C VAL A 388 22.16 4.23 -20.07
N VAL A 389 21.93 3.66 -21.25
CA VAL A 389 22.90 2.82 -21.97
C VAL A 389 23.27 3.31 -23.34
N ASP A 390 22.47 4.17 -23.96
CA ASP A 390 22.68 4.67 -25.32
C ASP A 390 22.23 6.12 -25.54
N GLU A 391 22.44 6.65 -26.75
CA GLU A 391 22.06 8.02 -27.11
C GLU A 391 20.55 8.26 -27.07
N ASN A 392 19.73 7.26 -27.36
CA ASN A 392 18.28 7.37 -27.30
C ASN A 392 17.81 7.55 -25.85
N ASP A 393 18.37 6.80 -24.93
CA ASP A 393 18.12 6.95 -23.49
C ASP A 393 18.52 8.35 -22.99
N ILE A 394 19.68 8.84 -23.43
CA ILE A 394 20.13 10.19 -23.09
C ILE A 394 19.12 11.24 -23.58
N GLU A 395 18.57 11.08 -24.79
CA GLU A 395 17.58 12.01 -25.31
C GLU A 395 16.26 11.93 -24.55
N ILE A 396 15.82 10.74 -24.18
CA ILE A 396 14.65 10.56 -23.31
C ILE A 396 14.86 11.30 -21.99
N CYS A 397 16.00 11.10 -21.32
CA CYS A 397 16.29 11.78 -20.05
C CYS A 397 16.29 13.32 -20.22
N LYS A 398 16.89 13.85 -21.28
CA LYS A 398 16.90 15.30 -21.54
C LYS A 398 15.50 15.89 -21.76
N ASN A 399 14.58 15.13 -22.32
CA ASN A 399 13.22 15.58 -22.61
C ASN A 399 12.28 15.45 -21.39
N TYR A 400 12.67 14.78 -20.33
CA TYR A 400 11.84 14.52 -19.16
C TYR A 400 11.24 15.79 -18.55
N GLY A 401 12.07 16.78 -18.21
CA GLY A 401 11.61 18.00 -17.53
C GLY A 401 10.57 18.78 -18.33
N TYR A 402 10.80 18.93 -19.65
CA TYR A 402 9.84 19.58 -20.56
C TYR A 402 8.54 18.77 -20.68
N SER A 403 8.64 17.46 -20.83
CA SER A 403 7.48 16.58 -20.94
C SER A 403 6.63 16.60 -19.67
N LYS A 404 7.28 16.60 -18.49
CA LYS A 404 6.61 16.71 -17.18
C LYS A 404 5.86 18.04 -17.04
N TRP A 405 6.54 19.14 -17.36
CA TRP A 405 5.91 20.46 -17.34
C TRP A 405 4.69 20.51 -18.28
N LEU A 406 4.82 20.01 -19.50
CA LEU A 406 3.73 20.00 -20.48
C LEU A 406 2.54 19.16 -20.00
N PHE A 407 2.79 17.97 -19.44
CA PHE A 407 1.75 17.11 -18.88
C PHE A 407 0.97 17.82 -17.78
N ILE A 408 1.67 18.44 -16.82
CA ILE A 408 1.05 19.20 -15.73
C ILE A 408 0.24 20.37 -16.29
N TYR A 409 0.82 21.19 -17.15
CA TYR A 409 0.16 22.33 -17.74
C TYR A 409 -1.14 21.98 -18.47
N MET A 410 -1.14 20.90 -19.24
CA MET A 410 -2.29 20.43 -20.01
C MET A 410 -3.43 19.88 -19.13
N ASN A 411 -3.11 19.31 -17.99
CA ASN A 411 -4.09 18.59 -17.15
C ASN A 411 -4.52 19.36 -15.90
N GLN A 412 -3.79 20.39 -15.45
CA GLN A 412 -4.03 21.05 -14.16
C GLN A 412 -5.44 21.65 -14.05
N GLY A 413 -5.94 22.30 -15.08
CA GLY A 413 -7.30 22.86 -15.06
C GLY A 413 -8.39 21.80 -14.88
N VAL A 414 -8.25 20.67 -15.58
CA VAL A 414 -9.19 19.54 -15.47
C VAL A 414 -9.08 18.87 -14.09
N PHE A 415 -7.86 18.71 -13.59
CA PHE A 415 -7.59 18.14 -12.27
C PHE A 415 -8.24 18.97 -11.16
N LEU A 416 -8.02 20.28 -11.15
CA LEU A 416 -8.60 21.18 -10.15
C LEU A 416 -10.14 21.22 -10.22
N ALA A 417 -10.70 21.18 -11.43
CA ALA A 417 -12.15 21.11 -11.62
C ALA A 417 -12.72 19.78 -11.08
N ALA A 418 -12.04 18.65 -11.31
CA ALA A 418 -12.42 17.34 -10.77
C ALA A 418 -12.36 17.33 -9.24
N ALA A 419 -11.29 17.86 -8.65
CA ALA A 419 -11.13 17.93 -7.20
C ALA A 419 -12.22 18.78 -6.54
N ARG A 420 -12.58 19.93 -7.11
CA ARG A 420 -13.68 20.77 -6.59
C ARG A 420 -15.04 20.08 -6.69
N ARG A 421 -15.32 19.36 -7.77
CA ARG A 421 -16.56 18.57 -7.92
C ARG A 421 -16.67 17.49 -6.83
N MET A 422 -15.63 16.71 -6.60
CA MET A 422 -15.62 15.67 -5.57
C MET A 422 -15.85 16.21 -4.15
N ARG A 423 -15.41 17.42 -3.87
CA ARG A 423 -15.62 18.08 -2.57
C ARG A 423 -17.06 18.57 -2.38
N GLY A 424 -17.71 19.02 -3.46
CA GLY A 424 -19.13 19.35 -3.45
C GLY A 424 -20.00 18.14 -3.11
N GLU A 425 -19.64 16.95 -3.58
CA GLU A 425 -20.33 15.69 -3.28
C GLU A 425 -20.19 15.26 -1.80
N ILE A 426 -19.09 15.64 -1.11
CA ILE A 426 -18.88 15.32 0.31
C ILE A 426 -19.73 16.20 1.25
N VAL A 427 -20.11 17.40 0.82
CA VAL A 427 -20.88 18.35 1.66
C VAL A 427 -22.35 17.96 1.70
N ASP A 428 -22.84 17.18 0.73
CA ASP A 428 -24.26 16.79 0.57
C ASP A 428 -24.57 15.37 1.09
N GLU A 429 -23.58 14.59 1.54
CA GLU A 429 -23.74 13.31 2.23
C GLU A 429 -23.72 13.49 3.77
#